data_ebd73f2401028603e57fc581ab5e7377
#
_entry.id   ebd73f2401028603e57fc581ab5e7377
#
_cell.length_a   1.000
_cell.length_b   1.000
_cell.length_c   1.000
_cell.angle_alpha   90.00
_cell.angle_beta   90.00
_cell.angle_gamma   90.00
#
_symmetry.space_group_name_H-M   'P 1'
#
loop_
_entity.id
_entity.type
_entity.pdbx_description
1 polymer ?
#
loop_
_entity_poly.entity_id
_entity_poly.type
_entity_poly.pdbx_seq_one_letter_code
_entity_poly.pdbx_strand_id
1 'polypeptide(L)'
;MITVGYSTRETKPEFQEYLKKTSGIHKIEIIEVVNNGVKSLPQVYNEIIEQSNNDIVVLCHDDIEFDTNNWGPKLLKHYQRNPEYGVLGMAGSKYLPSSGKWWEVPHTMYGIVNHKHEGKKWTSTYSKHLNNKVEEVVLIDGLFMSFDKNKIKHKFNTDFDGFHFYDLSFCIPNYIDGVKIGVISDIRLTHLSIGMTNDQWEQNRIKFSEIYKENLPIDITNKNNTYSTFIFCHDQDIILNYIDKSKFSSLSNLKYMFLGNRPTDKIEGREDVIIARNLEFNMEEYPTLNAFTGWYALWKNNLITTKYVNLFEYDLITHDNLGQIISKFLYEDAPMIGYIPFPCSNFHFIDNKEWVGEFFDAVKQVYNLDLEKTIRVYMRSNPNMMWSSTSNSTMLYDYFNSYMKWFTPISELIKSSKTAGHAHERSISFYYIVNKINVMLTQGLIKHYQMDSHGTQGHYVDYEKNIKELTENKI
;
A
#
# COMPACT_ATOMS: atom_id res chain seq x y z
N MET A 1 2.20 -20.73 29.06
CA MET A 1 3.23 -21.75 28.70
C MET A 1 3.09 -22.00 27.19
N ILE A 2 4.11 -22.53 26.54
CA ILE A 2 4.13 -22.77 25.08
C ILE A 2 4.62 -24.20 24.86
N THR A 3 4.03 -24.90 23.91
CA THR A 3 4.57 -26.12 23.31
C THR A 3 5.27 -25.74 22.00
N VAL A 4 6.51 -26.22 21.81
CA VAL A 4 7.23 -26.12 20.52
C VAL A 4 7.37 -27.52 19.95
N GLY A 5 6.89 -27.68 18.72
CA GLY A 5 6.97 -28.94 18.01
C GLY A 5 7.69 -28.83 16.67
N TYR A 6 8.42 -29.87 16.31
CA TYR A 6 9.09 -29.96 15.00
C TYR A 6 9.25 -31.40 14.54
N SER A 7 9.34 -31.54 13.22
CA SER A 7 9.70 -32.80 12.57
C SER A 7 11.18 -32.79 12.22
N THR A 8 11.87 -33.89 12.42
CA THR A 8 13.28 -34.03 12.11
C THR A 8 13.59 -35.42 11.56
N ARG A 9 14.68 -35.59 10.83
CA ARG A 9 15.14 -36.91 10.34
C ARG A 9 15.82 -37.74 11.39
N GLU A 10 16.44 -37.10 12.35
CA GLU A 10 17.15 -37.71 13.46
C GLU A 10 17.00 -36.86 14.73
N THR A 11 17.14 -37.47 15.89
CA THR A 11 17.03 -36.75 17.16
C THR A 11 18.07 -35.63 17.25
N LYS A 12 17.64 -34.43 17.62
CA LYS A 12 18.46 -33.20 17.72
C LYS A 12 18.51 -32.64 19.15
N PRO A 13 19.20 -33.28 20.12
CA PRO A 13 19.25 -32.80 21.50
C PRO A 13 19.80 -31.37 21.59
N GLU A 14 20.76 -31.01 20.74
CA GLU A 14 21.34 -29.66 20.71
C GLU A 14 20.32 -28.62 20.31
N PHE A 15 19.42 -28.95 19.37
CA PHE A 15 18.35 -28.04 18.97
C PHE A 15 17.29 -27.88 20.09
N GLN A 16 16.98 -28.93 20.81
CA GLN A 16 16.10 -28.85 21.99
C GLN A 16 16.69 -27.92 23.08
N GLU A 17 17.96 -28.07 23.38
CA GLU A 17 18.65 -27.20 24.37
C GLU A 17 18.75 -25.76 23.86
N TYR A 18 18.97 -25.57 22.57
CA TYR A 18 18.95 -24.27 21.91
C TYR A 18 17.57 -23.59 22.04
N LEU A 19 16.47 -24.30 21.78
CA LEU A 19 15.10 -23.79 21.94
C LEU A 19 14.81 -23.42 23.40
N LYS A 20 15.20 -24.26 24.37
CA LYS A 20 15.05 -23.94 25.80
C LYS A 20 15.79 -22.66 26.16
N LYS A 21 17.02 -22.51 25.70
CA LYS A 21 17.89 -21.37 25.99
C LYS A 21 17.38 -20.07 25.39
N THR A 22 16.92 -20.10 24.12
CA THR A 22 16.54 -18.87 23.37
C THR A 22 15.11 -18.45 23.64
N SER A 23 14.23 -19.38 24.00
CA SER A 23 12.81 -19.08 24.24
C SER A 23 12.55 -18.06 25.34
N GLY A 24 13.37 -18.01 26.38
CA GLY A 24 13.14 -17.17 27.56
C GLY A 24 11.96 -17.63 28.42
N ILE A 25 11.52 -18.89 28.26
CA ILE A 25 10.44 -19.51 29.05
C ILE A 25 11.03 -20.62 29.91
N HIS A 26 10.86 -20.52 31.23
CA HIS A 26 11.45 -21.45 32.19
C HIS A 26 11.01 -22.91 31.98
N LYS A 27 9.74 -23.13 31.62
CA LYS A 27 9.16 -24.46 31.37
C LYS A 27 8.50 -24.48 29.99
N ILE A 28 9.32 -24.56 28.93
CA ILE A 28 8.85 -24.80 27.59
C ILE A 28 8.68 -26.31 27.37
N GLU A 29 7.56 -26.71 26.81
CA GLU A 29 7.34 -28.07 26.35
C GLU A 29 7.92 -28.20 24.93
N ILE A 30 8.71 -29.25 24.68
CA ILE A 30 9.28 -29.52 23.36
C ILE A 30 8.83 -30.93 22.92
N ILE A 31 8.23 -31.01 21.74
CA ILE A 31 7.80 -32.25 21.10
C ILE A 31 8.59 -32.43 19.83
N GLU A 32 9.55 -33.34 19.84
CA GLU A 32 10.34 -33.74 18.70
C GLU A 32 9.76 -35.02 18.09
N VAL A 33 9.44 -34.98 16.78
CA VAL A 33 9.00 -36.17 16.07
C VAL A 33 10.04 -36.57 15.04
N VAL A 34 10.73 -37.68 15.31
CA VAL A 34 11.67 -38.24 14.33
C VAL A 34 10.89 -38.91 13.22
N ASN A 35 10.99 -38.38 12.02
CA ASN A 35 10.24 -38.80 10.85
C ASN A 35 11.16 -38.91 9.62
N ASN A 36 11.53 -40.10 9.27
CA ASN A 36 12.39 -40.40 8.11
C ASN A 36 11.59 -40.47 6.78
N GLY A 37 10.60 -39.57 6.60
CA GLY A 37 9.77 -39.52 5.41
C GLY A 37 8.65 -40.57 5.38
N VAL A 38 8.34 -41.19 6.52
CA VAL A 38 7.25 -42.18 6.65
C VAL A 38 5.88 -41.52 6.68
N LYS A 39 5.81 -40.36 7.33
CA LYS A 39 4.58 -39.55 7.46
C LYS A 39 4.76 -38.24 6.72
N SER A 40 3.66 -37.72 6.20
CA SER A 40 3.63 -36.34 5.68
C SER A 40 3.75 -35.34 6.83
N LEU A 41 4.21 -34.12 6.53
CA LEU A 41 4.35 -33.09 7.57
C LEU A 41 3.01 -32.70 8.22
N PRO A 42 1.88 -32.62 7.48
CA PRO A 42 0.54 -32.50 8.08
C PRO A 42 0.22 -33.56 9.15
N GLN A 43 0.56 -34.82 8.90
CA GLN A 43 0.35 -35.91 9.85
C GLN A 43 1.19 -35.69 11.11
N VAL A 44 2.48 -35.37 10.96
CA VAL A 44 3.39 -35.11 12.07
C VAL A 44 2.92 -33.91 12.89
N TYR A 45 2.51 -32.83 12.24
CA TYR A 45 2.06 -31.64 12.96
C TYR A 45 0.73 -31.86 13.68
N ASN A 46 -0.19 -32.65 13.13
CA ASN A 46 -1.40 -33.04 13.86
C ASN A 46 -1.09 -33.89 15.10
N GLU A 47 -0.13 -34.81 15.04
CA GLU A 47 0.34 -35.56 16.21
C GLU A 47 0.91 -34.66 17.30
N ILE A 48 1.71 -33.66 16.92
CA ILE A 48 2.26 -32.68 17.84
C ILE A 48 1.13 -31.88 18.51
N ILE A 49 0.13 -31.44 17.75
CA ILE A 49 -1.04 -30.73 18.30
C ILE A 49 -1.77 -31.59 19.33
N GLU A 50 -1.96 -32.87 19.05
CA GLU A 50 -2.65 -33.79 19.96
C GLU A 50 -1.86 -34.08 21.24
N GLN A 51 -0.55 -34.16 21.15
CA GLN A 51 0.34 -34.40 22.31
C GLN A 51 0.59 -33.14 23.14
N SER A 52 0.37 -31.95 22.59
CA SER A 52 0.70 -30.70 23.27
C SER A 52 -0.21 -30.44 24.47
N ASN A 53 0.39 -30.08 25.61
CA ASN A 53 -0.32 -29.77 26.85
C ASN A 53 -0.66 -28.29 27.02
N ASN A 54 -0.15 -27.41 26.16
CA ASN A 54 -0.36 -25.99 26.26
C ASN A 54 -1.33 -25.48 25.15
N ASP A 55 -2.03 -24.37 25.43
CA ASP A 55 -2.95 -23.76 24.49
C ASP A 55 -2.21 -23.13 23.31
N ILE A 56 -1.05 -22.51 23.56
CA ILE A 56 -0.22 -21.93 22.51
C ILE A 56 0.79 -22.95 22.01
N VAL A 57 0.65 -23.34 20.75
CA VAL A 57 1.54 -24.27 20.05
C VAL A 57 2.33 -23.50 19.00
N VAL A 58 3.62 -23.79 18.95
CA VAL A 58 4.53 -23.31 17.90
C VAL A 58 5.02 -24.53 17.12
N LEU A 59 4.82 -24.51 15.82
CA LEU A 59 5.41 -25.47 14.89
C LEU A 59 6.49 -24.75 14.10
N CYS A 60 7.66 -25.34 14.01
CA CYS A 60 8.77 -24.74 13.26
C CYS A 60 9.61 -25.79 12.56
N HIS A 61 10.41 -25.35 11.60
CA HIS A 61 11.42 -26.19 10.99
C HIS A 61 12.56 -26.49 11.98
N ASP A 62 13.26 -27.58 11.78
CA ASP A 62 14.41 -28.01 12.60
C ASP A 62 15.75 -27.43 12.13
N ASP A 63 15.69 -26.51 11.15
CA ASP A 63 16.83 -25.80 10.54
C ASP A 63 16.66 -24.26 10.65
N ILE A 64 16.20 -23.79 11.81
CA ILE A 64 16.10 -22.37 12.12
C ILE A 64 16.98 -21.95 13.28
N GLU A 65 17.44 -20.71 13.24
CA GLU A 65 18.10 -20.02 14.35
C GLU A 65 17.30 -18.78 14.74
N PHE A 66 16.91 -18.64 16.01
CA PHE A 66 16.26 -17.41 16.49
C PHE A 66 17.31 -16.32 16.72
N ASP A 67 17.21 -15.24 15.98
CA ASP A 67 18.05 -14.04 16.18
C ASP A 67 17.56 -13.20 17.36
N THR A 68 16.30 -13.39 17.76
CA THR A 68 15.68 -12.71 18.88
C THR A 68 15.73 -13.59 20.13
N ASN A 69 16.49 -13.17 21.15
CA ASN A 69 16.46 -13.79 22.45
C ASN A 69 15.13 -13.50 23.17
N ASN A 70 14.70 -14.44 24.01
CA ASN A 70 13.44 -14.33 24.78
C ASN A 70 12.23 -14.14 23.88
N TRP A 71 12.20 -14.86 22.75
CA TRP A 71 11.11 -14.76 21.77
C TRP A 71 9.76 -15.27 22.31
N GLY A 72 9.76 -16.22 23.24
CA GLY A 72 8.54 -16.80 23.81
C GLY A 72 7.68 -15.80 24.58
N PRO A 73 8.21 -15.04 25.56
CA PRO A 73 7.47 -13.95 26.21
C PRO A 73 6.94 -12.90 25.23
N LYS A 74 7.67 -12.58 24.15
CA LYS A 74 7.20 -11.68 23.10
C LYS A 74 6.00 -12.26 22.38
N LEU A 75 6.07 -13.53 21.96
CA LEU A 75 4.96 -14.22 21.31
C LEU A 75 3.71 -14.25 22.21
N LEU A 76 3.85 -14.62 23.48
CA LEU A 76 2.73 -14.61 24.43
C LEU A 76 2.12 -13.22 24.60
N LYS A 77 2.95 -12.17 24.60
CA LYS A 77 2.48 -10.78 24.66
C LYS A 77 1.67 -10.38 23.42
N HIS A 78 2.01 -10.89 22.23
CA HIS A 78 1.20 -10.67 21.05
C HIS A 78 -0.19 -11.28 21.20
N TYR A 79 -0.32 -12.53 21.64
CA TYR A 79 -1.61 -13.15 21.90
C TYR A 79 -2.42 -12.45 22.98
N GLN A 80 -1.76 -11.94 24.03
CA GLN A 80 -2.43 -11.18 25.08
C GLN A 80 -2.95 -9.81 24.63
N ARG A 81 -2.19 -9.12 23.76
CA ARG A 81 -2.53 -7.78 23.27
C ARG A 81 -3.51 -7.79 22.10
N ASN A 82 -3.51 -8.86 21.35
CA ASN A 82 -4.31 -9.05 20.15
C ASN A 82 -5.08 -10.38 20.25
N PRO A 83 -6.02 -10.47 21.22
CA PRO A 83 -6.70 -11.73 21.52
C PRO A 83 -7.61 -12.19 20.38
N GLU A 84 -7.87 -11.37 19.39
CA GLU A 84 -8.66 -11.73 18.20
C GLU A 84 -7.90 -12.67 17.23
N TYR A 85 -6.57 -12.72 17.27
CA TYR A 85 -5.79 -13.60 16.40
C TYR A 85 -5.72 -15.03 16.94
N GLY A 86 -5.98 -15.98 16.05
CA GLY A 86 -5.82 -17.41 16.34
C GLY A 86 -4.50 -17.98 15.88
N VAL A 87 -3.89 -17.36 14.85
CA VAL A 87 -2.64 -17.83 14.22
C VAL A 87 -1.69 -16.65 14.02
N LEU A 88 -0.40 -16.83 14.37
CA LEU A 88 0.66 -15.83 14.17
C LEU A 88 1.89 -16.48 13.54
N GLY A 89 2.52 -15.79 12.58
CA GLY A 89 3.74 -16.21 11.91
C GLY A 89 4.73 -15.08 11.69
N MET A 90 5.85 -15.39 11.02
CA MET A 90 6.94 -14.44 10.75
C MET A 90 6.92 -13.86 9.34
N ALA A 91 6.30 -14.57 8.40
CA ALA A 91 6.09 -14.14 7.02
C ALA A 91 4.72 -14.63 6.55
N GLY A 92 4.10 -13.90 5.63
CA GLY A 92 2.78 -14.25 5.11
C GLY A 92 2.33 -13.26 4.05
N SER A 93 1.09 -13.40 3.58
CA SER A 93 0.53 -12.54 2.56
C SER A 93 -0.93 -12.17 2.82
N LYS A 94 -1.31 -10.97 2.42
CA LYS A 94 -2.71 -10.49 2.37
C LYS A 94 -3.45 -10.93 1.13
N TYR A 95 -2.72 -11.48 0.17
CA TYR A 95 -3.28 -11.95 -1.10
C TYR A 95 -2.82 -13.36 -1.40
N LEU A 96 -3.76 -14.22 -1.74
CA LEU A 96 -3.48 -15.56 -2.27
C LEU A 96 -4.11 -15.66 -3.66
N PRO A 97 -3.30 -15.70 -4.74
CA PRO A 97 -3.80 -15.85 -6.10
C PRO A 97 -4.38 -17.24 -6.34
N SER A 98 -5.18 -17.37 -7.39
CA SER A 98 -5.74 -18.67 -7.80
C SER A 98 -4.67 -19.72 -8.15
N SER A 99 -3.44 -19.27 -8.44
CA SER A 99 -2.29 -20.16 -8.66
C SER A 99 -1.80 -20.87 -7.40
N GLY A 100 -2.18 -20.39 -6.20
CA GLY A 100 -1.64 -20.86 -4.92
C GLY A 100 -0.22 -20.39 -4.60
N LYS A 101 0.39 -19.56 -5.44
CA LYS A 101 1.76 -19.04 -5.28
C LYS A 101 1.72 -17.63 -4.69
N TRP A 102 1.60 -17.51 -3.37
CA TRP A 102 1.44 -16.23 -2.69
C TRP A 102 2.61 -15.25 -2.92
N TRP A 103 3.79 -15.72 -3.30
CA TRP A 103 4.96 -14.88 -3.63
C TRP A 103 4.93 -14.28 -5.05
N GLU A 104 3.96 -14.65 -5.91
CA GLU A 104 3.77 -14.02 -7.23
C GLU A 104 3.34 -12.56 -7.12
N VAL A 105 2.84 -12.16 -5.94
CA VAL A 105 2.40 -10.79 -5.66
C VAL A 105 3.21 -10.21 -4.48
N PRO A 106 4.49 -9.88 -4.67
CA PRO A 106 5.41 -9.55 -3.58
C PRO A 106 5.00 -8.36 -2.72
N HIS A 107 4.26 -7.41 -3.29
CA HIS A 107 3.80 -6.22 -2.57
C HIS A 107 2.68 -6.50 -1.57
N THR A 108 2.11 -7.69 -1.56
CA THR A 108 1.11 -8.14 -0.59
C THR A 108 1.70 -8.96 0.55
N MET A 109 3.00 -9.23 0.48
CA MET A 109 3.74 -10.02 1.45
C MET A 109 4.19 -9.17 2.64
N TYR A 110 4.16 -9.77 3.82
CA TYR A 110 4.59 -9.17 5.09
C TYR A 110 5.59 -10.06 5.81
N GLY A 111 6.42 -9.44 6.61
CA GLY A 111 7.37 -10.11 7.46
C GLY A 111 8.83 -9.90 7.10
N ILE A 112 9.70 -10.46 7.93
CA ILE A 112 11.16 -10.46 7.72
C ILE A 112 11.71 -11.82 8.09
N VAL A 113 12.47 -12.40 7.17
CA VAL A 113 13.18 -13.66 7.37
C VAL A 113 14.65 -13.47 6.97
N ASN A 114 15.57 -13.82 7.88
CA ASN A 114 16.97 -13.93 7.57
C ASN A 114 17.25 -15.31 6.99
N HIS A 115 18.19 -15.40 6.08
CA HIS A 115 18.61 -16.64 5.43
C HIS A 115 20.12 -16.84 5.53
N LYS A 116 20.53 -18.10 5.65
CA LYS A 116 21.93 -18.49 5.62
C LYS A 116 22.04 -19.83 4.88
N HIS A 117 22.62 -19.81 3.70
CA HIS A 117 22.77 -21.01 2.88
C HIS A 117 24.07 -20.95 2.09
N GLU A 118 24.84 -22.04 2.04
CA GLU A 118 26.11 -22.15 1.31
C GLU A 118 27.07 -20.97 1.58
N GLY A 119 27.21 -20.56 2.82
CA GLY A 119 28.08 -19.45 3.21
C GLY A 119 27.55 -18.05 2.90
N LYS A 120 26.45 -17.91 2.20
CA LYS A 120 25.78 -16.63 1.93
C LYS A 120 24.74 -16.32 2.98
N LYS A 121 24.62 -15.03 3.30
CA LYS A 121 23.57 -14.51 4.19
C LYS A 121 22.82 -13.39 3.49
N TRP A 122 21.48 -13.38 3.62
CA TRP A 122 20.65 -12.28 3.13
C TRP A 122 19.39 -12.16 3.99
N THR A 123 18.69 -11.05 3.87
CA THR A 123 17.42 -10.81 4.54
C THR A 123 16.35 -10.58 3.51
N SER A 124 15.27 -11.35 3.58
CA SER A 124 14.04 -11.10 2.85
C SER A 124 13.17 -10.17 3.68
N THR A 125 13.03 -8.92 3.24
CA THR A 125 12.15 -7.93 3.86
C THR A 125 10.96 -7.71 2.93
N TYR A 126 9.81 -8.22 3.33
CA TYR A 126 8.60 -8.16 2.52
C TYR A 126 7.79 -6.87 2.77
N SER A 127 7.97 -6.23 3.93
CA SER A 127 7.34 -4.95 4.23
C SER A 127 8.33 -3.96 4.86
N LYS A 128 8.23 -2.69 4.48
CA LYS A 128 9.11 -1.62 5.00
C LYS A 128 8.67 -1.08 6.36
N HIS A 129 7.41 -1.22 6.72
CA HIS A 129 6.84 -0.68 7.96
C HIS A 129 6.62 -1.80 8.96
N LEU A 130 7.65 -2.01 9.76
CA LEU A 130 7.65 -2.97 10.86
C LEU A 130 7.30 -2.25 12.15
N ASN A 131 6.08 -1.78 12.23
CA ASN A 131 5.52 -1.38 13.51
C ASN A 131 5.34 -2.66 14.33
N ASN A 132 5.62 -2.64 15.65
CA ASN A 132 5.41 -3.77 16.58
C ASN A 132 3.91 -4.15 16.71
N LYS A 133 3.15 -4.04 15.63
CA LYS A 133 1.76 -4.44 15.48
C LYS A 133 1.68 -5.77 14.77
N VAL A 134 0.65 -6.53 15.07
CA VAL A 134 0.29 -7.70 14.28
C VAL A 134 -0.33 -7.21 12.96
N GLU A 135 0.17 -7.69 11.84
CA GLU A 135 -0.39 -7.38 10.53
C GLU A 135 -1.30 -8.52 10.08
N GLU A 136 -2.58 -8.22 9.83
CA GLU A 136 -3.56 -9.23 9.38
C GLU A 136 -3.19 -9.72 7.97
N VAL A 137 -3.16 -11.04 7.80
CA VAL A 137 -2.85 -11.74 6.54
C VAL A 137 -3.81 -12.90 6.34
N VAL A 138 -3.87 -13.47 5.12
CA VAL A 138 -4.71 -14.64 4.83
C VAL A 138 -3.98 -15.96 5.05
N LEU A 139 -2.66 -15.93 5.03
CA LEU A 139 -1.79 -17.08 5.25
C LEU A 139 -0.45 -16.66 5.84
N ILE A 140 0.22 -17.59 6.48
CA ILE A 140 1.62 -17.48 6.92
C ILE A 140 2.45 -18.60 6.33
N ASP A 141 3.76 -18.34 6.20
CA ASP A 141 4.77 -19.33 5.79
C ASP A 141 4.97 -20.38 6.88
N GLY A 142 5.13 -21.61 6.49
CA GLY A 142 5.27 -22.76 7.39
C GLY A 142 6.55 -22.82 8.19
N LEU A 143 7.54 -21.99 7.87
CA LEU A 143 8.82 -21.91 8.57
C LEU A 143 8.69 -21.76 10.10
N PHE A 144 7.73 -20.95 10.51
CA PHE A 144 7.33 -20.73 11.88
C PHE A 144 5.83 -20.41 11.93
N MET A 145 5.07 -21.30 12.53
CA MET A 145 3.63 -21.16 12.70
C MET A 145 3.30 -21.26 14.20
N SER A 146 2.66 -20.26 14.76
CA SER A 146 2.11 -20.35 16.11
C SER A 146 0.61 -20.20 16.10
N PHE A 147 -0.10 -20.90 16.97
CA PHE A 147 -1.55 -20.81 17.08
C PHE A 147 -2.06 -21.13 18.48
N ASP A 148 -3.24 -20.58 18.77
CA ASP A 148 -4.03 -20.93 19.95
C ASP A 148 -4.95 -22.10 19.57
N LYS A 149 -4.74 -23.27 20.19
CA LYS A 149 -5.53 -24.49 19.93
C LYS A 149 -7.03 -24.29 20.13
N ASN A 150 -7.42 -23.37 21.00
CA ASN A 150 -8.82 -23.12 21.30
C ASN A 150 -9.51 -22.26 20.23
N LYS A 151 -8.74 -21.65 19.31
CA LYS A 151 -9.24 -20.75 18.29
C LYS A 151 -9.19 -21.33 16.89
N ILE A 152 -8.25 -22.23 16.61
CA ILE A 152 -8.21 -22.91 15.31
C ILE A 152 -9.45 -23.80 15.14
N LYS A 153 -10.00 -23.86 13.94
CA LYS A 153 -11.17 -24.66 13.58
C LYS A 153 -10.81 -25.88 12.75
N HIS A 154 -9.67 -25.83 12.07
CA HIS A 154 -9.17 -26.90 11.22
C HIS A 154 -7.75 -27.25 11.61
N LYS A 155 -7.46 -28.56 11.68
CA LYS A 155 -6.10 -29.10 11.75
C LYS A 155 -5.47 -29.11 10.36
N PHE A 156 -4.22 -29.55 10.27
CA PHE A 156 -3.54 -29.71 8.98
C PHE A 156 -4.23 -30.76 8.13
N ASN A 157 -4.45 -30.46 6.84
CA ASN A 157 -5.09 -31.40 5.93
C ASN A 157 -4.10 -32.50 5.50
N THR A 158 -4.34 -33.72 5.95
CA THR A 158 -3.48 -34.89 5.70
C THR A 158 -3.57 -35.43 4.27
N ASP A 159 -4.42 -34.88 3.42
CA ASP A 159 -4.46 -35.20 2.00
C ASP A 159 -3.24 -34.66 1.23
N PHE A 160 -2.51 -33.72 1.82
CA PHE A 160 -1.27 -33.18 1.23
C PHE A 160 -0.06 -34.00 1.67
N ASP A 161 0.57 -34.65 0.72
CA ASP A 161 1.72 -35.49 0.97
C ASP A 161 3.04 -34.68 1.04
N GLY A 162 4.03 -35.26 1.73
CA GLY A 162 5.38 -34.68 1.84
C GLY A 162 5.44 -33.45 2.73
N PHE A 163 6.13 -32.39 2.24
CA PHE A 163 6.53 -31.21 3.00
C PHE A 163 6.06 -29.89 2.36
N HIS A 164 5.03 -29.96 1.51
CA HIS A 164 4.60 -28.80 0.74
C HIS A 164 3.09 -28.56 0.92
N PHE A 165 2.67 -27.30 0.90
CA PHE A 165 1.28 -26.86 1.05
C PHE A 165 0.61 -27.19 2.40
N TYR A 166 1.35 -27.69 3.38
CA TYR A 166 0.80 -27.92 4.72
C TYR A 166 0.37 -26.60 5.38
N ASP A 167 1.16 -25.55 5.20
CA ASP A 167 0.91 -24.20 5.69
C ASP A 167 -0.34 -23.57 5.07
N LEU A 168 -0.47 -23.59 3.76
CA LEU A 168 -1.67 -23.09 3.06
C LEU A 168 -2.89 -23.93 3.39
N SER A 169 -2.76 -25.26 3.42
CA SER A 169 -3.87 -26.16 3.72
C SER A 169 -4.36 -26.05 5.16
N PHE A 170 -3.56 -25.50 6.06
CA PHE A 170 -3.94 -25.12 7.41
C PHE A 170 -4.52 -23.71 7.48
N CYS A 171 -3.84 -22.74 6.89
CA CYS A 171 -4.22 -21.34 6.98
C CYS A 171 -5.57 -21.05 6.30
N ILE A 172 -5.76 -21.52 5.08
CA ILE A 172 -6.91 -21.11 4.27
C ILE A 172 -8.25 -21.57 4.84
N PRO A 173 -8.49 -22.85 5.22
CA PRO A 173 -9.75 -23.22 5.83
C PRO A 173 -10.00 -22.50 7.18
N ASN A 174 -8.97 -22.31 7.99
CA ASN A 174 -9.10 -21.54 9.22
C ASN A 174 -9.50 -20.08 8.93
N TYR A 175 -8.87 -19.45 7.94
CA TYR A 175 -9.20 -18.09 7.52
C TYR A 175 -10.64 -17.97 7.01
N ILE A 176 -11.08 -18.87 6.14
CA ILE A 176 -12.45 -18.92 5.59
C ILE A 176 -13.47 -19.00 6.73
N ASP A 177 -13.19 -19.79 7.74
CA ASP A 177 -14.07 -19.96 8.91
C ASP A 177 -13.89 -18.87 9.99
N GLY A 178 -13.18 -17.78 9.63
CA GLY A 178 -13.11 -16.56 10.43
C GLY A 178 -12.02 -16.54 11.51
N VAL A 179 -11.05 -17.46 11.48
CA VAL A 179 -9.86 -17.38 12.33
C VAL A 179 -8.95 -16.28 11.80
N LYS A 180 -8.67 -15.27 12.61
CA LYS A 180 -7.72 -14.22 12.23
C LYS A 180 -6.29 -14.75 12.25
N ILE A 181 -5.57 -14.48 11.16
CA ILE A 181 -4.17 -14.86 10.95
C ILE A 181 -3.34 -13.59 10.86
N GLY A 182 -2.16 -13.57 11.49
CA GLY A 182 -1.32 -12.38 11.52
C GLY A 182 0.17 -12.66 11.39
N VAL A 183 0.90 -11.65 10.94
CA VAL A 183 2.38 -11.62 10.91
C VAL A 183 2.88 -10.69 12.00
N ILE A 184 3.91 -11.14 12.72
CA ILE A 184 4.65 -10.37 13.73
C ILE A 184 6.08 -10.14 13.25
N SER A 185 6.66 -8.99 13.58
CA SER A 185 7.95 -8.56 13.03
C SER A 185 9.05 -8.31 14.06
N ASP A 186 8.71 -8.38 15.35
CA ASP A 186 9.65 -8.13 16.46
C ASP A 186 10.32 -9.41 17.00
N ILE A 187 9.97 -10.57 16.43
CA ILE A 187 10.70 -11.82 16.57
C ILE A 187 11.39 -12.11 15.24
N ARG A 188 12.69 -12.33 15.29
CA ARG A 188 13.52 -12.58 14.11
C ARG A 188 14.12 -13.95 14.16
N LEU A 189 14.22 -14.58 13.02
CA LEU A 189 14.89 -15.87 12.87
C LEU A 189 15.66 -15.93 11.54
N THR A 190 16.64 -16.81 11.50
CA THR A 190 17.43 -17.18 10.33
C THR A 190 17.08 -18.60 9.89
N HIS A 191 16.66 -18.74 8.64
CA HIS A 191 16.44 -20.03 7.98
C HIS A 191 17.75 -20.53 7.34
N LEU A 192 18.14 -21.77 7.63
CA LEU A 192 19.42 -22.33 7.21
C LEU A 192 19.35 -23.05 5.87
N SER A 193 18.18 -23.14 5.27
CA SER A 193 17.97 -23.71 3.94
C SER A 193 17.21 -22.75 3.02
N ILE A 194 17.01 -23.17 1.79
CA ILE A 194 16.16 -22.49 0.80
C ILE A 194 15.01 -23.42 0.39
N GLY A 195 13.83 -22.85 0.23
CA GLY A 195 12.68 -23.58 -0.30
C GLY A 195 12.95 -24.02 -1.75
N MET A 196 12.56 -25.24 -2.07
CA MET A 196 12.62 -25.76 -3.44
C MET A 196 11.24 -26.17 -3.91
N THR A 197 10.93 -25.87 -5.16
CA THR A 197 9.76 -26.39 -5.85
C THR A 197 10.16 -27.63 -6.66
N ASN A 198 9.49 -28.74 -6.42
CA ASN A 198 9.69 -30.01 -7.13
C ASN A 198 8.35 -30.54 -7.66
N ASP A 199 8.35 -31.69 -8.28
CA ASP A 199 7.12 -32.31 -8.84
C ASP A 199 6.03 -32.52 -7.78
N GLN A 200 6.41 -32.93 -6.57
CA GLN A 200 5.48 -33.08 -5.45
C GLN A 200 4.86 -31.75 -5.04
N TRP A 201 5.68 -30.68 -5.04
CA TRP A 201 5.17 -29.33 -4.79
C TRP A 201 4.13 -28.92 -5.83
N GLU A 202 4.39 -29.18 -7.13
CA GLU A 202 3.46 -28.82 -8.20
C GLU A 202 2.16 -29.64 -8.13
N GLN A 203 2.24 -30.94 -7.81
CA GLN A 203 1.06 -31.78 -7.59
C GLN A 203 0.20 -31.26 -6.43
N ASN A 204 0.81 -30.93 -5.31
CA ASN A 204 0.11 -30.34 -4.17
C ASN A 204 -0.49 -28.97 -4.51
N ARG A 205 0.21 -28.16 -5.32
CA ARG A 205 -0.30 -26.87 -5.79
C ARG A 205 -1.57 -27.00 -6.60
N ILE A 206 -1.57 -27.90 -7.58
CA ILE A 206 -2.75 -28.17 -8.42
C ILE A 206 -3.91 -28.65 -7.53
N LYS A 207 -3.65 -29.64 -6.68
CA LYS A 207 -4.64 -30.17 -5.74
C LYS A 207 -5.22 -29.08 -4.84
N PHE A 208 -4.38 -28.22 -4.29
CA PHE A 208 -4.80 -27.08 -3.47
C PHE A 208 -5.70 -26.11 -4.24
N SER A 209 -5.29 -25.75 -5.47
CA SER A 209 -6.07 -24.85 -6.33
C SER A 209 -7.44 -25.44 -6.71
N GLU A 210 -7.53 -26.75 -6.88
CA GLU A 210 -8.82 -27.43 -7.15
C GLU A 210 -9.72 -27.45 -5.92
N ILE A 211 -9.19 -27.79 -4.74
CA ILE A 211 -9.96 -27.86 -3.49
C ILE A 211 -10.56 -26.49 -3.13
N TYR A 212 -9.76 -25.41 -3.29
CA TYR A 212 -10.16 -24.07 -2.87
C TYR A 212 -10.58 -23.15 -4.03
N LYS A 213 -10.85 -23.68 -5.23
CA LYS A 213 -11.15 -22.89 -6.44
C LYS A 213 -12.28 -21.86 -6.27
N GLU A 214 -13.30 -22.18 -5.48
CA GLU A 214 -14.45 -21.30 -5.24
C GLU A 214 -14.11 -20.17 -4.25
N ASN A 215 -13.02 -20.31 -3.48
CA ASN A 215 -12.58 -19.35 -2.50
C ASN A 215 -11.42 -18.48 -3.02
N LEU A 216 -10.73 -18.93 -4.08
CA LEU A 216 -9.58 -18.22 -4.65
C LEU A 216 -9.99 -17.31 -5.83
N PRO A 217 -9.36 -16.18 -6.01
CA PRO A 217 -8.32 -15.60 -5.13
C PRO A 217 -8.89 -15.04 -3.82
N ILE A 218 -8.09 -15.05 -2.74
CA ILE A 218 -8.43 -14.38 -1.50
C ILE A 218 -7.63 -13.08 -1.43
N ASP A 219 -8.32 -11.96 -1.25
CA ASP A 219 -7.71 -10.62 -1.19
C ASP A 219 -8.26 -9.82 -0.02
N ILE A 220 -7.38 -9.49 0.93
CA ILE A 220 -7.70 -8.57 2.05
C ILE A 220 -6.89 -7.27 1.97
N THR A 221 -6.16 -7.07 0.89
CA THR A 221 -5.38 -5.84 0.70
C THR A 221 -6.29 -4.62 0.71
N ASN A 222 -7.49 -4.77 0.18
CA ASN A 222 -8.45 -3.69 -0.01
C ASN A 222 -9.38 -3.44 1.19
N LYS A 223 -9.34 -4.29 2.23
CA LYS A 223 -10.24 -4.09 3.40
C LYS A 223 -10.03 -2.77 4.14
N ASN A 224 -8.85 -2.14 3.99
CA ASN A 224 -8.54 -0.87 4.66
C ASN A 224 -7.87 0.21 3.78
N ASN A 225 -7.52 -0.10 2.51
CA ASN A 225 -6.80 0.82 1.63
C ASN A 225 -7.57 1.06 0.33
N THR A 226 -8.87 1.34 0.45
CA THR A 226 -9.67 1.76 -0.69
C THR A 226 -9.25 3.15 -1.15
N TYR A 227 -9.22 3.36 -2.45
CA TYR A 227 -9.02 4.68 -3.03
C TYR A 227 -10.11 4.98 -4.07
N SER A 228 -10.43 6.25 -4.19
CA SER A 228 -11.23 6.79 -5.29
C SER A 228 -10.34 7.60 -6.21
N THR A 229 -10.60 7.54 -7.49
CA THR A 229 -9.89 8.32 -8.51
C THR A 229 -10.82 9.37 -9.07
N PHE A 230 -10.38 10.62 -9.06
CA PHE A 230 -11.09 11.73 -9.69
C PHE A 230 -10.20 12.34 -10.76
N ILE A 231 -10.75 12.45 -11.97
CA ILE A 231 -10.10 13.15 -13.09
C ILE A 231 -10.85 14.45 -13.32
N PHE A 232 -10.12 15.56 -13.23
CA PHE A 232 -10.65 16.90 -13.48
C PHE A 232 -10.60 17.17 -14.96
N CYS A 233 -11.74 17.46 -15.56
CA CYS A 233 -11.89 17.73 -16.97
C CYS A 233 -12.92 18.83 -17.19
N HIS A 234 -12.81 19.58 -18.27
CA HIS A 234 -13.71 20.69 -18.61
C HIS A 234 -14.23 20.60 -20.04
N ASP A 235 -14.05 19.44 -20.68
CA ASP A 235 -14.55 19.17 -22.01
C ASP A 235 -15.05 17.72 -22.12
N GLN A 236 -16.32 17.57 -22.55
CA GLN A 236 -16.97 16.26 -22.64
C GLN A 236 -16.35 15.35 -23.73
N ASP A 237 -15.84 15.94 -24.81
CA ASP A 237 -15.24 15.18 -25.91
C ASP A 237 -13.87 14.59 -25.47
N ILE A 238 -13.15 15.24 -24.56
CA ILE A 238 -11.95 14.67 -23.92
C ILE A 238 -12.31 13.43 -23.12
N ILE A 239 -13.36 13.46 -22.32
CA ILE A 239 -13.82 12.30 -21.55
C ILE A 239 -14.10 11.12 -22.50
N LEU A 240 -14.95 11.35 -23.50
CA LEU A 240 -15.44 10.31 -24.42
C LEU A 240 -14.37 9.75 -25.37
N ASN A 241 -13.50 10.60 -25.87
CA ASN A 241 -12.59 10.24 -26.93
C ASN A 241 -11.18 9.92 -26.47
N TYR A 242 -10.76 10.43 -25.30
CA TYR A 242 -9.44 10.21 -24.76
C TYR A 242 -9.44 9.43 -23.46
N ILE A 243 -10.07 9.94 -22.38
CA ILE A 243 -9.90 9.36 -21.04
C ILE A 243 -10.58 8.00 -20.94
N ASP A 244 -11.80 7.84 -21.48
CA ASP A 244 -12.51 6.55 -21.48
C ASP A 244 -11.74 5.44 -22.22
N LYS A 245 -10.88 5.81 -23.16
CA LYS A 245 -10.04 4.89 -23.94
C LYS A 245 -8.62 4.74 -23.40
N SER A 246 -8.26 5.53 -22.39
CA SER A 246 -6.93 5.54 -21.77
C SER A 246 -6.82 4.50 -20.66
N LYS A 247 -5.59 4.33 -20.13
CA LYS A 247 -5.31 3.47 -18.98
C LYS A 247 -5.93 3.95 -17.67
N PHE A 248 -6.40 5.19 -17.59
CA PHE A 248 -7.16 5.68 -16.46
C PHE A 248 -8.43 4.88 -16.22
N SER A 249 -9.08 4.38 -17.28
CA SER A 249 -10.30 3.57 -17.15
C SER A 249 -10.14 2.30 -16.33
N SER A 250 -8.90 1.84 -16.10
CA SER A 250 -8.58 0.69 -15.25
C SER A 250 -8.41 1.02 -13.77
N LEU A 251 -8.45 2.30 -13.37
CA LEU A 251 -8.29 2.71 -11.98
C LEU A 251 -9.59 2.48 -11.18
N SER A 252 -9.41 2.08 -9.92
CA SER A 252 -10.54 1.77 -9.05
C SER A 252 -11.35 3.02 -8.71
N ASN A 253 -12.68 2.87 -8.64
CA ASN A 253 -13.62 3.92 -8.27
C ASN A 253 -13.38 5.23 -9.05
N LEU A 254 -13.19 5.11 -10.37
CA LEU A 254 -12.96 6.25 -11.24
C LEU A 254 -14.22 7.08 -11.38
N LYS A 255 -14.08 8.40 -11.20
CA LYS A 255 -15.09 9.41 -11.49
C LYS A 255 -14.47 10.61 -12.19
N TYR A 256 -15.26 11.25 -13.00
CA TYR A 256 -14.91 12.50 -13.68
C TYR A 256 -15.51 13.67 -12.91
N MET A 257 -14.70 14.64 -12.55
CA MET A 257 -15.15 15.93 -12.04
C MET A 257 -15.12 16.94 -13.17
N PHE A 258 -16.29 17.23 -13.74
CA PHE A 258 -16.43 18.19 -14.84
C PHE A 258 -16.48 19.60 -14.29
N LEU A 259 -15.55 20.44 -14.74
CA LEU A 259 -15.35 21.82 -14.30
C LEU A 259 -15.79 22.81 -15.38
N GLY A 260 -16.16 24.01 -14.98
CA GLY A 260 -16.51 25.12 -15.89
C GLY A 260 -17.90 25.00 -16.50
N ASN A 261 -18.11 25.83 -17.53
CA ASN A 261 -19.44 26.08 -18.12
C ASN A 261 -19.63 25.51 -19.54
N ARG A 262 -18.71 24.67 -20.00
CA ARG A 262 -18.84 24.02 -21.31
C ARG A 262 -20.02 23.05 -21.36
N PRO A 263 -20.50 22.68 -22.58
CA PRO A 263 -21.58 21.72 -22.75
C PRO A 263 -21.31 20.38 -22.08
N THR A 264 -22.36 19.74 -21.55
CA THR A 264 -22.33 18.45 -20.88
C THR A 264 -23.39 17.48 -21.41
N ASP A 265 -24.06 17.83 -22.49
CA ASP A 265 -25.18 17.08 -23.09
C ASP A 265 -24.84 15.64 -23.48
N LYS A 266 -23.59 15.36 -23.85
CA LYS A 266 -23.12 14.01 -24.20
C LYS A 266 -22.76 13.13 -23.00
N ILE A 267 -22.59 13.72 -21.81
CA ILE A 267 -22.15 13.01 -20.59
C ILE A 267 -23.18 13.13 -19.47
N GLU A 268 -24.28 13.84 -19.71
CA GLU A 268 -25.34 14.00 -18.74
C GLU A 268 -26.01 12.66 -18.42
N GLY A 269 -26.24 12.41 -17.11
CA GLY A 269 -26.81 11.16 -16.61
C GLY A 269 -25.83 10.00 -16.46
N ARG A 270 -24.54 10.16 -16.79
CA ARG A 270 -23.51 9.16 -16.48
C ARG A 270 -23.27 9.14 -14.96
N GLU A 271 -23.32 7.95 -14.34
CA GLU A 271 -23.11 7.75 -12.89
C GLU A 271 -21.66 8.04 -12.44
N ASP A 272 -20.72 7.95 -13.37
CA ASP A 272 -19.30 8.22 -13.13
C ASP A 272 -18.90 9.69 -13.36
N VAL A 273 -19.83 10.56 -13.78
CA VAL A 273 -19.59 11.98 -14.04
C VAL A 273 -20.25 12.85 -12.99
N ILE A 274 -19.47 13.72 -12.37
CA ILE A 274 -19.92 14.72 -11.41
C ILE A 274 -19.72 16.11 -12.06
N ILE A 275 -20.78 16.85 -12.24
CA ILE A 275 -20.72 18.21 -12.80
C ILE A 275 -20.62 19.19 -11.64
N ALA A 276 -19.46 19.83 -11.45
CA ALA A 276 -19.15 20.65 -10.28
C ALA A 276 -20.15 21.79 -10.05
N ARG A 277 -20.54 22.49 -11.15
CA ARG A 277 -21.50 23.59 -11.07
C ARG A 277 -22.92 23.22 -10.57
N ASN A 278 -23.24 21.91 -10.58
CA ASN A 278 -24.55 21.42 -10.09
C ASN A 278 -24.50 21.02 -8.60
N LEU A 279 -23.33 21.08 -7.97
CA LEU A 279 -23.16 20.76 -6.55
C LEU A 279 -23.51 21.96 -5.68
N GLU A 280 -24.00 21.71 -4.47
CA GLU A 280 -24.34 22.74 -3.48
C GLU A 280 -23.15 23.65 -3.16
N PHE A 281 -21.99 23.04 -2.94
CA PHE A 281 -20.75 23.76 -2.65
C PHE A 281 -19.80 23.64 -3.83
N ASN A 282 -19.59 24.73 -4.56
CA ASN A 282 -18.66 24.82 -5.66
C ASN A 282 -18.01 26.21 -5.72
N MET A 283 -16.97 26.35 -6.52
CA MET A 283 -16.25 27.61 -6.78
C MET A 283 -16.13 27.88 -8.29
N GLU A 284 -17.07 27.38 -9.09
CA GLU A 284 -17.04 27.47 -10.56
C GLU A 284 -17.17 28.89 -11.09
N GLU A 285 -17.56 29.86 -10.28
CA GLU A 285 -17.51 31.29 -10.58
C GLU A 285 -16.07 31.86 -10.61
N TYR A 286 -15.07 31.08 -10.10
CA TYR A 286 -13.67 31.47 -10.03
C TYR A 286 -12.79 30.52 -10.86
N PRO A 287 -12.89 30.52 -12.19
CA PRO A 287 -12.17 29.56 -13.04
C PRO A 287 -10.64 29.71 -13.00
N THR A 288 -10.14 30.84 -12.49
CA THR A 288 -8.71 31.07 -12.26
C THR A 288 -8.08 30.13 -11.22
N LEU A 289 -8.90 29.48 -10.37
CA LEU A 289 -8.46 28.48 -9.41
C LEU A 289 -8.19 27.09 -10.04
N ASN A 290 -8.52 26.89 -11.32
CA ASN A 290 -8.28 25.65 -12.07
C ASN A 290 -8.78 24.39 -11.33
N ALA A 291 -7.93 23.36 -11.20
CA ALA A 291 -8.27 22.09 -10.53
C ALA A 291 -8.73 22.27 -9.08
N PHE A 292 -8.36 23.36 -8.41
CA PHE A 292 -8.79 23.60 -7.02
C PHE A 292 -10.31 23.73 -6.88
N THR A 293 -11.03 24.25 -7.89
CA THR A 293 -12.50 24.32 -7.85
C THR A 293 -13.09 22.92 -7.68
N GLY A 294 -12.54 21.94 -8.37
CA GLY A 294 -12.91 20.53 -8.25
C GLY A 294 -12.51 19.93 -6.90
N TRP A 295 -11.30 20.23 -6.39
CA TRP A 295 -10.89 19.78 -5.06
C TRP A 295 -11.81 20.32 -3.96
N TYR A 296 -12.18 21.60 -4.07
CA TYR A 296 -13.12 22.24 -3.14
C TYR A 296 -14.49 21.56 -3.20
N ALA A 297 -15.01 21.32 -4.39
CA ALA A 297 -16.29 20.65 -4.59
C ALA A 297 -16.28 19.22 -4.02
N LEU A 298 -15.25 18.43 -4.24
CA LEU A 298 -15.08 17.10 -3.66
C LEU A 298 -15.09 17.15 -2.13
N TRP A 299 -14.33 18.07 -1.55
CA TRP A 299 -14.19 18.21 -0.11
C TRP A 299 -15.47 18.67 0.58
N LYS A 300 -16.06 19.75 0.11
CA LYS A 300 -17.24 20.37 0.75
C LYS A 300 -18.49 19.54 0.63
N ASN A 301 -18.66 18.79 -0.45
CA ASN A 301 -19.82 17.91 -0.63
C ASN A 301 -19.56 16.47 -0.13
N ASN A 302 -18.46 16.21 0.58
CA ASN A 302 -18.09 14.90 1.16
C ASN A 302 -18.11 13.74 0.13
N LEU A 303 -17.63 13.99 -1.09
CA LEU A 303 -17.70 13.02 -2.18
C LEU A 303 -16.60 11.96 -2.12
N ILE A 304 -15.59 12.13 -1.26
CA ILE A 304 -14.52 11.16 -1.04
C ILE A 304 -14.90 10.30 0.17
N THR A 305 -15.18 9.03 -0.08
CA THR A 305 -15.57 8.05 0.95
C THR A 305 -14.51 7.00 1.24
N THR A 306 -13.35 7.10 0.59
CA THR A 306 -12.26 6.15 0.68
C THR A 306 -11.10 6.70 1.51
N LYS A 307 -10.26 5.80 2.03
CA LYS A 307 -9.08 6.16 2.83
C LYS A 307 -8.08 7.01 2.05
N TYR A 308 -7.96 6.75 0.74
CA TYR A 308 -7.08 7.48 -0.16
C TYR A 308 -7.85 8.09 -1.32
N VAL A 309 -7.30 9.15 -1.88
CA VAL A 309 -7.83 9.81 -3.08
C VAL A 309 -6.72 10.05 -4.10
N ASN A 310 -7.00 9.68 -5.34
CA ASN A 310 -6.20 10.04 -6.51
C ASN A 310 -6.87 11.25 -7.16
N LEU A 311 -6.10 12.29 -7.40
CA LEU A 311 -6.53 13.54 -8.00
C LEU A 311 -5.66 13.77 -9.24
N PHE A 312 -6.25 13.70 -10.41
CA PHE A 312 -5.56 13.80 -11.69
C PHE A 312 -6.20 14.80 -12.62
N GLU A 313 -5.39 15.48 -13.38
CA GLU A 313 -5.82 16.31 -14.50
C GLU A 313 -6.01 15.44 -15.75
N TYR A 314 -6.80 15.93 -16.70
CA TYR A 314 -7.22 15.18 -17.88
C TYR A 314 -6.10 14.96 -18.91
N ASP A 315 -5.09 15.83 -18.95
CA ASP A 315 -4.04 15.89 -19.97
C ASP A 315 -2.80 15.05 -19.63
N LEU A 316 -3.02 13.90 -19.04
CA LEU A 316 -1.96 13.00 -18.61
C LEU A 316 -1.85 11.77 -19.52
N ILE A 317 -0.61 11.36 -19.77
CA ILE A 317 -0.26 10.04 -20.29
C ILE A 317 0.19 9.17 -19.12
N THR A 318 -0.37 7.98 -19.01
CA THR A 318 -0.13 7.08 -17.89
C THR A 318 0.62 5.83 -18.32
N HIS A 319 1.46 5.32 -17.40
CA HIS A 319 2.08 4.02 -17.55
C HIS A 319 1.04 2.89 -17.38
N ASP A 320 1.19 1.78 -18.09
CA ASP A 320 0.27 0.62 -18.06
C ASP A 320 0.04 0.06 -16.65
N ASN A 321 1.03 0.15 -15.78
CA ASN A 321 0.98 -0.39 -14.42
C ASN A 321 0.62 0.65 -13.35
N LEU A 322 0.05 1.81 -13.73
CA LEU A 322 -0.22 2.90 -12.78
C LEU A 322 -1.06 2.41 -11.59
N GLY A 323 -2.16 1.70 -11.82
CA GLY A 323 -3.03 1.19 -10.75
C GLY A 323 -2.32 0.22 -9.80
N GLN A 324 -1.49 -0.67 -10.32
CA GLN A 324 -0.71 -1.60 -9.51
C GLN A 324 0.33 -0.88 -8.64
N ILE A 325 0.97 0.14 -9.21
CA ILE A 325 1.99 0.93 -8.52
C ILE A 325 1.34 1.81 -7.44
N ILE A 326 0.21 2.43 -7.73
CA ILE A 326 -0.59 3.14 -6.71
C ILE A 326 -0.94 2.17 -5.59
N SER A 327 -1.50 1.03 -5.88
CA SER A 327 -1.85 0.01 -4.88
C SER A 327 -0.65 -0.40 -4.02
N LYS A 328 0.53 -0.56 -4.62
CA LYS A 328 1.77 -0.85 -3.88
C LYS A 328 2.14 0.26 -2.89
N PHE A 329 2.06 1.52 -3.31
CA PHE A 329 2.40 2.64 -2.44
C PHE A 329 1.38 2.86 -1.32
N LEU A 330 0.10 2.65 -1.60
CA LEU A 330 -0.96 2.70 -0.59
C LEU A 330 -0.78 1.60 0.44
N TYR A 331 -0.28 0.47 0.00
CA TYR A 331 0.05 -0.66 0.84
C TYR A 331 1.20 -0.38 1.81
N GLU A 332 2.16 0.44 1.39
CA GLU A 332 3.28 0.92 2.23
C GLU A 332 2.85 2.05 3.18
N ASP A 333 1.55 2.33 3.33
CA ASP A 333 0.99 3.44 4.12
C ASP A 333 1.64 4.80 3.80
N ALA A 334 2.04 4.99 2.54
CA ALA A 334 2.58 6.28 2.10
C ALA A 334 1.52 7.37 2.32
N PRO A 335 1.82 8.44 3.05
CA PRO A 335 0.85 9.50 3.30
C PRO A 335 0.47 10.22 2.04
N MET A 336 1.38 10.27 1.07
CA MET A 336 1.17 10.87 -0.23
C MET A 336 2.17 10.37 -1.27
N ILE A 337 1.70 10.29 -2.51
CA ILE A 337 2.50 10.10 -3.71
C ILE A 337 2.42 11.37 -4.54
N GLY A 338 3.57 11.96 -4.82
CA GLY A 338 3.72 13.06 -5.79
C GLY A 338 4.25 12.51 -7.11
N TYR A 339 3.65 12.97 -8.18
CA TYR A 339 4.05 12.65 -9.54
C TYR A 339 4.75 13.85 -10.18
N ILE A 340 5.57 13.61 -11.19
CA ILE A 340 6.28 14.65 -11.94
C ILE A 340 7.17 15.50 -11.01
N PRO A 341 8.24 14.90 -10.43
CA PRO A 341 9.11 15.59 -9.51
C PRO A 341 10.02 16.62 -10.20
N PHE A 342 10.24 17.74 -9.50
CA PHE A 342 11.16 18.80 -9.92
C PHE A 342 12.27 19.03 -8.87
N PRO A 343 13.50 19.39 -9.28
CA PRO A 343 14.55 19.74 -8.34
C PRO A 343 14.19 20.95 -7.48
N CYS A 344 14.38 20.86 -6.17
CA CYS A 344 14.21 21.97 -5.24
C CYS A 344 15.17 23.15 -5.50
N SER A 345 16.31 22.89 -6.11
CA SER A 345 17.27 23.92 -6.52
C SER A 345 16.73 24.87 -7.58
N ASN A 346 15.65 24.50 -8.25
CA ASN A 346 14.99 25.39 -9.19
C ASN A 346 14.08 26.39 -8.44
N PHE A 347 14.67 27.51 -8.00
CA PHE A 347 13.95 28.59 -7.34
C PHE A 347 12.95 29.33 -8.22
N HIS A 348 12.86 29.00 -9.49
CA HIS A 348 11.97 29.65 -10.45
C HIS A 348 10.53 29.79 -9.94
N PHE A 349 10.03 28.79 -9.26
CA PHE A 349 8.67 28.79 -8.69
C PHE A 349 8.47 29.76 -7.52
N ILE A 350 9.55 30.17 -6.85
CA ILE A 350 9.50 31.13 -5.74
C ILE A 350 9.87 32.53 -6.22
N ASP A 351 10.80 32.62 -7.17
CA ASP A 351 11.31 33.90 -7.67
C ASP A 351 10.37 34.57 -8.65
N ASN A 352 9.47 33.82 -9.28
CA ASN A 352 8.46 34.38 -10.14
C ASN A 352 7.28 34.95 -9.34
N LYS A 353 7.44 36.20 -8.87
CA LYS A 353 6.46 36.90 -8.06
C LYS A 353 5.10 37.09 -8.74
N GLU A 354 5.06 37.11 -10.05
CA GLU A 354 3.80 37.18 -10.81
C GLU A 354 2.95 35.94 -10.56
N TRP A 355 3.56 34.80 -10.20
CA TRP A 355 2.87 33.54 -10.04
C TRP A 355 2.55 33.14 -8.59
N VAL A 356 3.32 33.63 -7.64
CA VAL A 356 3.18 33.20 -6.23
C VAL A 356 3.21 34.36 -5.22
N GLY A 357 3.45 35.62 -5.68
CA GLY A 357 3.56 36.76 -4.77
C GLY A 357 2.30 36.97 -3.93
N GLU A 358 1.13 37.01 -4.58
CA GLU A 358 -0.16 37.15 -3.90
C GLU A 358 -0.44 36.01 -2.94
N PHE A 359 0.00 34.79 -3.28
CA PHE A 359 -0.15 33.62 -2.42
C PHE A 359 0.65 33.76 -1.12
N PHE A 360 1.91 34.20 -1.19
CA PHE A 360 2.71 34.40 0.02
C PHE A 360 2.15 35.50 0.92
N ASP A 361 1.66 36.58 0.33
CA ASP A 361 1.00 37.65 1.08
C ASP A 361 -0.31 37.16 1.74
N ALA A 362 -1.10 36.35 1.02
CA ALA A 362 -2.30 35.74 1.56
C ALA A 362 -1.97 34.79 2.73
N VAL A 363 -0.96 33.94 2.61
CA VAL A 363 -0.50 33.09 3.71
C VAL A 363 -0.07 33.89 4.92
N LYS A 364 0.66 34.98 4.72
CA LYS A 364 1.06 35.88 5.79
C LYS A 364 -0.14 36.55 6.47
N GLN A 365 -1.13 36.94 5.69
CA GLN A 365 -2.36 37.54 6.20
C GLN A 365 -3.19 36.54 7.03
N VAL A 366 -3.35 35.31 6.54
CA VAL A 366 -4.20 34.28 7.19
C VAL A 366 -3.52 33.69 8.41
N TYR A 367 -2.22 33.37 8.31
CA TYR A 367 -1.50 32.54 9.30
C TYR A 367 -0.40 33.28 10.05
N ASN A 368 -0.14 34.55 9.74
CA ASN A 368 1.01 35.31 10.26
C ASN A 368 2.35 34.57 10.03
N LEU A 369 2.49 33.86 8.92
CA LEU A 369 3.62 33.03 8.56
C LEU A 369 4.35 33.62 7.35
N ASP A 370 5.64 33.90 7.50
CA ASP A 370 6.53 34.20 6.38
C ASP A 370 6.92 32.88 5.69
N LEU A 371 6.00 32.40 4.84
CA LEU A 371 6.16 31.14 4.16
C LEU A 371 7.31 31.18 3.15
N GLU A 372 7.47 32.28 2.41
CA GLU A 372 8.56 32.45 1.45
C GLU A 372 9.93 32.25 2.12
N LYS A 373 10.14 32.93 3.22
CA LYS A 373 11.41 32.80 4.00
C LYS A 373 11.59 31.34 4.48
N THR A 374 10.54 30.72 4.99
CA THR A 374 10.58 29.35 5.50
C THR A 374 10.98 28.35 4.40
N ILE A 375 10.36 28.46 3.23
CA ILE A 375 10.66 27.59 2.07
C ILE A 375 12.09 27.82 1.56
N ARG A 376 12.53 29.06 1.44
CA ARG A 376 13.91 29.37 1.00
C ARG A 376 14.96 28.80 1.94
N VAL A 377 14.76 28.90 3.25
CA VAL A 377 15.66 28.30 4.25
C VAL A 377 15.69 26.78 4.08
N TYR A 378 14.52 26.15 3.95
CA TYR A 378 14.41 24.71 3.78
C TYR A 378 15.13 24.22 2.51
N MET A 379 14.92 24.88 1.36
CA MET A 379 15.54 24.52 0.08
C MET A 379 17.07 24.65 0.14
N ARG A 380 17.60 25.70 0.77
CA ARG A 380 19.05 25.85 0.95
C ARG A 380 19.67 24.74 1.78
N SER A 381 18.93 24.25 2.77
CA SER A 381 19.37 23.13 3.63
C SER A 381 19.21 21.76 2.97
N ASN A 382 18.43 21.67 1.89
CA ASN A 382 18.10 20.43 1.18
C ASN A 382 18.24 20.58 -0.35
N PRO A 383 19.44 20.88 -0.87
CA PRO A 383 19.63 21.27 -2.28
C PRO A 383 19.31 20.14 -3.28
N ASN A 384 19.38 18.89 -2.85
CA ASN A 384 19.07 17.71 -3.69
C ASN A 384 17.64 17.22 -3.56
N MET A 385 16.80 17.92 -2.81
CA MET A 385 15.41 17.52 -2.65
C MET A 385 14.62 17.77 -3.93
N MET A 386 13.67 16.88 -4.18
CA MET A 386 12.67 17.02 -5.24
C MET A 386 11.32 17.38 -4.63
N TRP A 387 10.48 18.07 -5.38
CA TRP A 387 9.09 18.34 -5.02
C TRP A 387 8.14 18.05 -6.18
N SER A 388 6.86 17.87 -5.88
CA SER A 388 5.81 17.81 -6.91
C SER A 388 5.33 19.23 -7.21
N SER A 389 5.25 19.59 -8.48
CA SER A 389 4.84 20.95 -8.89
C SER A 389 3.47 20.99 -9.55
N THR A 390 2.75 19.86 -9.54
CA THR A 390 1.44 19.73 -10.16
C THR A 390 0.40 19.32 -9.13
N SER A 391 -0.88 19.56 -9.45
CA SER A 391 -2.01 19.08 -8.66
C SER A 391 -2.22 17.57 -8.74
N ASN A 392 -1.48 16.88 -9.61
CA ASN A 392 -1.58 15.43 -9.76
C ASN A 392 -0.95 14.69 -8.56
N SER A 393 -1.76 14.03 -7.78
CA SER A 393 -1.33 13.39 -6.55
C SER A 393 -2.25 12.27 -6.09
N THR A 394 -1.68 11.36 -5.31
CA THR A 394 -2.43 10.39 -4.50
C THR A 394 -2.15 10.69 -3.05
N MET A 395 -3.18 10.84 -2.24
CA MET A 395 -2.97 11.19 -0.83
C MET A 395 -3.99 10.52 0.10
N LEU A 396 -3.55 10.31 1.34
CA LEU A 396 -4.42 9.90 2.43
C LEU A 396 -5.49 10.97 2.64
N TYR A 397 -6.76 10.59 2.82
CA TYR A 397 -7.87 11.54 2.99
C TYR A 397 -7.64 12.54 4.12
N ASP A 398 -7.03 12.11 5.23
CA ASP A 398 -6.74 13.02 6.34
C ASP A 398 -5.77 14.14 5.96
N TYR A 399 -4.81 13.85 5.08
CA TYR A 399 -3.89 14.88 4.55
C TYR A 399 -4.59 15.78 3.54
N PHE A 400 -5.41 15.22 2.67
CA PHE A 400 -6.27 15.99 1.77
C PHE A 400 -7.16 16.96 2.57
N ASN A 401 -7.89 16.46 3.56
CA ASN A 401 -8.75 17.27 4.42
C ASN A 401 -7.98 18.38 5.16
N SER A 402 -6.80 18.03 5.68
CA SER A 402 -5.93 19.01 6.37
C SER A 402 -5.39 20.08 5.42
N TYR A 403 -4.98 19.68 4.21
CA TYR A 403 -4.56 20.61 3.16
C TYR A 403 -5.72 21.52 2.74
N MET A 404 -6.92 20.98 2.52
CA MET A 404 -8.11 21.76 2.13
C MET A 404 -8.48 22.79 3.21
N LYS A 405 -8.41 22.43 4.48
CA LYS A 405 -8.62 23.35 5.61
C LYS A 405 -7.58 24.46 5.63
N TRP A 406 -6.33 24.14 5.27
CA TRP A 406 -5.24 25.11 5.24
C TRP A 406 -5.34 26.03 4.02
N PHE A 407 -5.61 25.49 2.82
CA PHE A 407 -5.56 26.29 1.59
C PHE A 407 -6.86 27.10 1.34
N THR A 408 -8.02 26.62 1.78
CA THR A 408 -9.29 27.31 1.50
C THR A 408 -9.33 28.77 2.00
N PRO A 409 -8.90 29.13 3.21
CA PRO A 409 -8.85 30.54 3.61
C PRO A 409 -7.90 31.40 2.76
N ILE A 410 -6.84 30.79 2.24
CA ILE A 410 -5.90 31.45 1.34
C ILE A 410 -6.56 31.68 -0.01
N SER A 411 -7.22 30.65 -0.55
CA SER A 411 -7.90 30.71 -1.86
C SER A 411 -8.94 31.83 -1.93
N GLU A 412 -9.64 32.12 -0.84
CA GLU A 412 -10.60 33.21 -0.76
C GLU A 412 -9.97 34.59 -1.01
N LEU A 413 -8.71 34.78 -0.63
CA LEU A 413 -7.97 36.01 -0.86
C LEU A 413 -7.40 36.14 -2.27
N ILE A 414 -7.11 35.01 -2.93
CA ILE A 414 -6.46 34.99 -4.25
C ILE A 414 -7.38 34.55 -5.39
N LYS A 415 -8.66 34.21 -5.13
CA LYS A 415 -9.56 33.62 -6.11
C LYS A 415 -9.79 34.45 -7.38
N SER A 416 -9.57 35.74 -7.32
CA SER A 416 -9.64 36.65 -8.48
C SER A 416 -8.30 36.85 -9.18
N SER A 417 -7.21 36.31 -8.64
CA SER A 417 -5.89 36.40 -9.23
C SER A 417 -5.77 35.53 -10.47
N LYS A 418 -5.15 36.03 -11.53
CA LYS A 418 -4.87 35.27 -12.74
C LYS A 418 -3.94 34.06 -12.51
N THR A 419 -3.24 34.04 -11.37
CA THR A 419 -2.25 33.02 -11.05
C THR A 419 -2.69 32.10 -9.91
N ALA A 420 -3.96 32.19 -9.50
CA ALA A 420 -4.49 31.40 -8.39
C ALA A 420 -4.33 29.88 -8.58
N GLY A 421 -4.56 29.38 -9.80
CA GLY A 421 -4.33 27.96 -10.14
C GLY A 421 -2.89 27.54 -9.97
N HIS A 422 -1.93 28.34 -10.42
CA HIS A 422 -0.50 28.07 -10.22
C HIS A 422 -0.10 28.13 -8.75
N ALA A 423 -0.68 29.04 -7.97
CA ALA A 423 -0.50 29.08 -6.53
C ALA A 423 -0.98 27.80 -5.86
N HIS A 424 -2.13 27.27 -6.26
CA HIS A 424 -2.64 25.98 -5.80
C HIS A 424 -1.67 24.84 -6.07
N GLU A 425 -1.25 24.64 -7.30
CA GLU A 425 -0.32 23.57 -7.68
C GLU A 425 0.95 23.55 -6.82
N ARG A 426 1.53 24.71 -6.57
CA ARG A 426 2.78 24.86 -5.81
C ARG A 426 2.58 24.76 -4.30
N SER A 427 1.46 25.24 -3.83
CA SER A 427 1.14 25.27 -2.41
C SER A 427 1.09 23.88 -1.78
N ILE A 428 0.81 22.84 -2.58
CA ILE A 428 0.82 21.45 -2.14
C ILE A 428 2.21 21.08 -1.62
N SER A 429 3.26 21.37 -2.40
CA SER A 429 4.65 21.12 -1.97
C SER A 429 5.06 21.97 -0.78
N PHE A 430 4.65 23.23 -0.73
CA PHE A 430 4.94 24.10 0.42
C PHE A 430 4.26 23.59 1.69
N TYR A 431 3.03 23.11 1.58
CA TYR A 431 2.30 22.51 2.69
C TYR A 431 3.03 21.29 3.28
N TYR A 432 3.57 20.40 2.43
CA TYR A 432 4.35 19.25 2.90
C TYR A 432 5.60 19.65 3.65
N ILE A 433 6.34 20.60 3.09
CA ILE A 433 7.59 21.08 3.69
C ILE A 433 7.32 21.65 5.09
N VAL A 434 6.33 22.52 5.22
CA VAL A 434 6.01 23.15 6.49
C VAL A 434 5.49 22.16 7.53
N ASN A 435 4.69 21.19 7.09
CA ASN A 435 4.11 20.19 7.98
C ASN A 435 4.98 18.92 8.11
N LYS A 436 6.17 18.89 7.51
CA LYS A 436 7.12 17.75 7.55
C LYS A 436 6.48 16.44 7.12
N ILE A 437 5.60 16.49 6.13
CA ILE A 437 4.93 15.32 5.58
C ILE A 437 5.91 14.62 4.64
N ASN A 438 6.08 13.32 4.84
CA ASN A 438 6.91 12.51 3.97
C ASN A 438 6.15 12.19 2.67
N VAL A 439 6.65 12.69 1.55
CA VAL A 439 6.06 12.48 0.22
C VAL A 439 6.91 11.48 -0.54
N MET A 440 6.27 10.43 -1.05
CA MET A 440 6.91 9.51 -1.98
C MET A 440 6.82 10.10 -3.40
N LEU A 441 7.94 10.47 -3.97
CA LEU A 441 8.01 10.99 -5.33
C LEU A 441 8.28 9.88 -6.32
N THR A 442 7.49 9.83 -7.40
CA THR A 442 7.63 8.85 -8.47
C THR A 442 7.90 9.56 -9.79
N GLN A 443 8.77 8.97 -10.59
CA GLN A 443 9.09 9.48 -11.93
C GLN A 443 8.66 8.47 -12.98
N GLY A 444 8.11 8.94 -14.10
CA GLY A 444 7.79 8.12 -15.26
C GLY A 444 6.46 7.37 -15.20
N LEU A 445 5.67 7.46 -14.12
CA LEU A 445 4.36 6.82 -14.02
C LEU A 445 3.27 7.60 -14.74
N ILE A 446 3.35 8.90 -14.66
CA ILE A 446 2.52 9.84 -15.41
C ILE A 446 3.40 10.94 -15.96
N LYS A 447 3.00 11.51 -17.08
CA LYS A 447 3.56 12.73 -17.65
C LYS A 447 2.46 13.55 -18.29
N HIS A 448 2.59 14.86 -18.29
CA HIS A 448 1.70 15.69 -19.07
C HIS A 448 1.84 15.38 -20.56
N TYR A 449 0.75 15.40 -21.25
CA TYR A 449 0.74 15.49 -22.69
C TYR A 449 1.53 16.75 -23.07
N GLN A 450 2.56 16.63 -23.91
CA GLN A 450 3.49 17.70 -24.27
C GLN A 450 4.46 18.16 -23.17
N MET A 451 4.96 17.24 -22.39
CA MET A 451 5.93 17.51 -21.33
C MET A 451 7.21 18.22 -21.81
N ASP A 452 7.57 18.09 -23.08
CA ASP A 452 8.72 18.77 -23.68
C ASP A 452 8.55 20.29 -23.72
N SER A 453 7.32 20.81 -23.62
CA SER A 453 7.03 22.24 -23.53
C SER A 453 6.96 22.78 -22.09
N HIS A 454 6.85 21.91 -21.09
CA HIS A 454 6.74 22.31 -19.68
C HIS A 454 8.07 22.62 -19.00
N GLY A 455 9.16 22.40 -19.68
CA GLY A 455 10.46 22.48 -18.98
C GLY A 455 10.88 23.86 -18.57
N THR A 456 10.58 24.90 -19.31
CA THR A 456 11.25 26.18 -19.06
C THR A 456 10.54 27.43 -19.54
N GLN A 457 9.49 27.41 -20.32
CA GLN A 457 8.99 28.64 -20.94
C GLN A 457 7.51 28.92 -20.83
N GLY A 458 6.71 28.14 -20.12
CA GLY A 458 5.32 28.47 -19.81
C GLY A 458 4.47 28.82 -21.04
N HIS A 459 4.84 28.33 -22.20
CA HIS A 459 4.04 28.56 -23.37
C HIS A 459 2.87 27.58 -23.31
N TYR A 460 1.72 28.14 -23.05
CA TYR A 460 0.48 27.51 -23.44
C TYR A 460 0.60 27.17 -24.92
N VAL A 461 0.99 25.97 -25.24
CA VAL A 461 0.78 25.42 -26.55
C VAL A 461 -0.72 25.54 -26.78
N ASP A 462 -1.08 25.92 -27.98
CA ASP A 462 -2.44 26.15 -28.41
C ASP A 462 -3.41 25.11 -27.79
N TYR A 463 -4.14 25.57 -26.78
CA TYR A 463 -5.03 24.72 -25.97
C TYR A 463 -6.06 24.01 -26.86
N GLU A 464 -6.59 24.70 -27.88
CA GLU A 464 -7.54 24.14 -28.82
C GLU A 464 -6.90 23.04 -29.71
N LYS A 465 -5.63 23.20 -30.06
CA LYS A 465 -4.88 22.19 -30.78
C LYS A 465 -4.67 20.95 -29.92
N ASN A 466 -4.34 21.10 -28.63
CA ASN A 466 -4.16 19.99 -27.70
C ASN A 466 -5.44 19.20 -27.49
N ILE A 467 -6.56 19.88 -27.27
CA ILE A 467 -7.87 19.25 -27.18
C ILE A 467 -8.17 18.48 -28.47
N LYS A 468 -7.92 19.09 -29.63
CA LYS A 468 -8.16 18.45 -30.92
C LYS A 468 -7.29 17.18 -31.07
N GLU A 469 -6.02 17.24 -30.72
CA GLU A 469 -5.11 16.08 -30.80
C GLU A 469 -5.52 14.97 -29.82
N LEU A 470 -5.91 15.30 -28.57
CA LEU A 470 -6.43 14.37 -27.60
C LEU A 470 -7.75 13.73 -28.04
N THR A 471 -8.66 14.53 -28.61
CA THR A 471 -9.97 14.03 -29.03
C THR A 471 -9.95 13.27 -30.37
N GLU A 472 -9.00 13.56 -31.26
CA GLU A 472 -8.81 12.86 -32.54
C GLU A 472 -7.96 11.59 -32.42
N ASN A 473 -7.49 11.24 -31.19
CA ASN A 473 -6.66 10.04 -30.94
C ASN A 473 -5.37 9.97 -31.79
N LYS A 474 -4.72 11.12 -32.01
CA LYS A 474 -3.48 11.23 -32.79
C LYS A 474 -2.21 11.10 -31.93
N ILE A 475 -2.32 10.35 -30.81
CA ILE A 475 -1.22 10.10 -29.86
C ILE A 475 -0.71 8.68 -30.03
#